data_533f18d0347a2fdbb678bc1506011195
#
_entry.id   533f18d0347a2fdbb678bc1506011195
#
_cell.length_a   1.000
_cell.length_b   1.000
_cell.length_c   1.000
_cell.angle_alpha   90.00
_cell.angle_beta   90.00
_cell.angle_gamma   90.00
#
_symmetry.space_group_name_H-M   'P 1'
#
loop_
_entity.id
_entity.type
_entity.pdbx_description
1 polymer ?
#
loop_
_entity_poly.entity_id
_entity_poly.type
_entity_poly.pdbx_seq_one_letter_code
_entity_poly.pdbx_strand_id
1 'polypeptide(L)'
;FTQPLIQIPFKLSLLNMFDQAIESIILLFVAVDPIALIPIFASLTQGLTKQECKKVYIHASLVAFGILAAFWLFGGSVLAIMGISMSSFKIIGGLFLIAIAFQMVLEQRQERRQNTADVALDDESLQSLAIFPIATPLIAGPGAMTAALLIAEQRSSDPLEMIINFTPIILIIALAALAMWLSANLAKRVSPTIIVVIQKIFGILLGALAIEFVVSGIRESFNLLG
;
A
#
# COMPACT_ATOMS: atom_id res chain seq x y z
N PHE A 1 19.79 40.96 -7.98
CA PHE A 1 20.49 40.01 -7.10
C PHE A 1 19.95 38.61 -7.45
N THR A 2 20.61 37.95 -8.40
CA THR A 2 20.41 36.56 -8.79
C THR A 2 21.06 35.67 -7.72
N GLN A 3 20.25 34.99 -6.92
CA GLN A 3 20.78 33.92 -6.07
C GLN A 3 21.37 32.82 -6.97
N PRO A 4 22.58 32.32 -6.72
CA PRO A 4 23.11 31.19 -7.43
C PRO A 4 22.23 29.96 -7.10
N LEU A 5 21.65 29.34 -8.13
CA LEU A 5 21.06 27.99 -8.04
C LEU A 5 22.15 27.05 -7.48
N ILE A 6 22.00 26.67 -6.23
CA ILE A 6 22.84 25.64 -5.63
C ILE A 6 22.56 24.35 -6.43
N GLN A 7 23.48 24.04 -7.36
CA GLN A 7 23.45 22.76 -8.05
C GLN A 7 23.72 21.67 -6.99
N ILE A 8 22.65 21.05 -6.52
CA ILE A 8 22.77 19.85 -5.69
C ILE A 8 23.58 18.85 -6.51
N PRO A 9 24.73 18.36 -6.01
CA PRO A 9 25.53 17.43 -6.78
C PRO A 9 24.68 16.20 -7.13
N PHE A 10 24.71 15.78 -8.39
CA PHE A 10 23.92 14.66 -8.95
C PHE A 10 23.90 13.43 -8.06
N LYS A 11 25.00 13.14 -7.36
CA LYS A 11 25.12 12.05 -6.39
C LYS A 11 24.20 12.22 -5.16
N LEU A 12 23.98 13.47 -4.72
CA LEU A 12 23.10 13.75 -3.57
C LEU A 12 21.63 13.65 -3.97
N SER A 13 21.29 14.06 -5.20
CA SER A 13 19.95 13.88 -5.76
C SER A 13 19.60 12.40 -5.89
N LEU A 14 20.50 11.58 -6.40
CA LEU A 14 20.30 10.13 -6.51
C LEU A 14 20.11 9.46 -5.13
N LEU A 15 20.90 9.83 -4.13
CA LEU A 15 20.74 9.27 -2.78
C LEU A 15 19.37 9.60 -2.20
N ASN A 16 18.91 10.84 -2.32
CA ASN A 16 17.57 11.25 -1.87
C ASN A 16 16.45 10.48 -2.59
N MET A 17 16.61 10.21 -3.90
CA MET A 17 15.64 9.41 -4.67
C MET A 17 15.56 7.96 -4.18
N PHE A 18 16.70 7.34 -3.86
CA PHE A 18 16.72 5.99 -3.30
C PHE A 18 16.09 5.93 -1.92
N ASP A 19 16.37 6.91 -1.06
CA ASP A 19 15.78 6.98 0.28
C ASP A 19 14.25 7.11 0.20
N GLN A 20 13.74 7.99 -0.68
CA GLN A 20 12.30 8.14 -0.92
C GLN A 20 11.66 6.87 -1.51
N ALA A 21 12.35 6.18 -2.42
CA ALA A 21 11.86 4.92 -2.97
C ALA A 21 11.77 3.83 -1.90
N ILE A 22 12.76 3.72 -1.02
CA ILE A 22 12.77 2.77 0.10
C ILE A 22 11.62 3.08 1.07
N GLU A 23 11.44 4.34 1.45
CA GLU A 23 10.34 4.77 2.31
C GLU A 23 8.97 4.41 1.69
N SER A 24 8.80 4.68 0.40
CA SER A 24 7.59 4.35 -0.35
C SER A 24 7.33 2.85 -0.43
N ILE A 25 8.38 2.04 -0.61
CA ILE A 25 8.30 0.57 -0.60
C ILE A 25 7.86 0.09 0.79
N ILE A 26 8.47 0.58 1.85
CA ILE A 26 8.11 0.21 3.23
C ILE A 26 6.66 0.58 3.51
N LEU A 27 6.25 1.81 3.18
CA LEU A 27 4.89 2.30 3.37
C LEU A 27 3.85 1.40 2.68
N LEU A 28 4.04 1.12 1.38
CA LEU A 28 3.15 0.24 0.62
C LEU A 28 3.22 -1.21 1.09
N PHE A 29 4.41 -1.71 1.44
CA PHE A 29 4.57 -3.07 1.94
C PHE A 29 3.74 -3.30 3.20
N VAL A 30 3.79 -2.36 4.13
CA VAL A 30 3.02 -2.46 5.37
C VAL A 30 1.53 -2.20 5.12
N ALA A 31 1.18 -1.26 4.23
CA ALA A 31 -0.22 -0.97 3.90
C ALA A 31 -0.92 -2.14 3.19
N VAL A 32 -0.27 -2.79 2.23
CA VAL A 32 -0.79 -3.97 1.50
C VAL A 32 -0.66 -5.24 2.33
N ASP A 33 0.46 -5.40 3.08
CA ASP A 33 0.76 -6.55 3.92
C ASP A 33 0.70 -7.88 3.14
N PRO A 34 1.64 -8.12 2.20
CA PRO A 34 1.64 -9.32 1.37
C PRO A 34 1.77 -10.63 2.17
N ILE A 35 2.33 -10.58 3.37
CA ILE A 35 2.52 -11.75 4.23
C ILE A 35 1.17 -12.25 4.75
N ALA A 36 0.30 -11.34 5.17
CA ALA A 36 -1.04 -11.66 5.62
C ALA A 36 -1.95 -12.20 4.50
N LEU A 37 -1.65 -11.88 3.24
CA LEU A 37 -2.41 -12.44 2.11
C LEU A 37 -2.21 -13.96 1.96
N ILE A 38 -1.10 -14.53 2.44
CA ILE A 38 -0.80 -15.96 2.29
C ILE A 38 -1.90 -16.85 2.89
N PRO A 39 -2.22 -16.78 4.19
CA PRO A 39 -3.26 -17.62 4.78
C PRO A 39 -4.66 -17.26 4.27
N ILE A 40 -4.94 -15.99 4.03
CA ILE A 40 -6.26 -15.52 3.56
C ILE A 40 -6.53 -16.04 2.15
N PHE A 41 -5.57 -15.92 1.24
CA PHE A 41 -5.72 -16.43 -0.12
C PHE A 41 -5.85 -17.97 -0.13
N ALA A 42 -5.10 -18.67 0.71
CA ALA A 42 -5.23 -20.13 0.83
C ALA A 42 -6.62 -20.54 1.32
N SER A 43 -7.24 -19.79 2.24
CA SER A 43 -8.61 -20.00 2.71
C SER A 43 -9.63 -19.75 1.61
N LEU A 44 -9.55 -18.60 0.93
CA LEU A 44 -10.48 -18.19 -0.13
C LEU A 44 -10.44 -19.10 -1.38
N THR A 45 -9.32 -19.77 -1.61
CA THR A 45 -9.13 -20.63 -2.79
C THR A 45 -9.22 -22.12 -2.45
N GLN A 46 -9.78 -22.46 -1.29
CA GLN A 46 -9.96 -23.83 -0.86
C GLN A 46 -10.89 -24.57 -1.83
N GLY A 47 -10.46 -25.71 -2.36
CA GLY A 47 -11.23 -26.48 -3.35
C GLY A 47 -10.98 -26.09 -4.81
N LEU A 48 -10.31 -24.97 -5.08
CA LEU A 48 -9.97 -24.55 -6.44
C LEU A 48 -8.76 -25.33 -6.98
N THR A 49 -8.75 -25.58 -8.27
CA THR A 49 -7.60 -26.13 -8.99
C THR A 49 -6.46 -25.12 -9.08
N LYS A 50 -5.22 -25.58 -9.32
CA LYS A 50 -4.06 -24.68 -9.50
C LYS A 50 -4.25 -23.67 -10.63
N GLN A 51 -4.99 -24.05 -11.70
CA GLN A 51 -5.26 -23.15 -12.82
C GLN A 51 -6.26 -22.06 -12.44
N GLU A 52 -7.28 -22.39 -11.65
CA GLU A 52 -8.25 -21.43 -11.14
C GLU A 52 -7.59 -20.47 -10.14
N CYS A 53 -6.81 -20.96 -9.18
CA CYS A 53 -6.04 -20.13 -8.29
C CYS A 53 -5.13 -19.15 -9.07
N LYS A 54 -4.49 -19.62 -10.16
CA LYS A 54 -3.68 -18.77 -11.03
C LYS A 54 -4.49 -17.66 -11.67
N LYS A 55 -5.67 -17.96 -12.18
CA LYS A 55 -6.57 -16.94 -12.76
C LYS A 55 -6.97 -15.91 -11.71
N VAL A 56 -7.32 -16.35 -10.51
CA VAL A 56 -7.74 -15.48 -9.40
C VAL A 56 -6.62 -14.53 -9.00
N TYR A 57 -5.40 -15.03 -8.68
CA TYR A 57 -4.35 -14.11 -8.20
C TYR A 57 -3.85 -13.16 -9.30
N ILE A 58 -3.80 -13.58 -10.57
CA ILE A 58 -3.42 -12.68 -11.65
C ILE A 58 -4.47 -11.58 -11.83
N HIS A 59 -5.75 -11.95 -11.87
CA HIS A 59 -6.85 -10.98 -12.02
C HIS A 59 -6.90 -10.00 -10.85
N ALA A 60 -6.81 -10.51 -9.62
CA ALA A 60 -6.76 -9.69 -8.42
C ALA A 60 -5.58 -8.71 -8.43
N SER A 61 -4.38 -9.17 -8.81
CA SER A 61 -3.20 -8.31 -8.90
C SER A 61 -3.34 -7.23 -9.97
N LEU A 62 -3.92 -7.56 -11.14
CA LEU A 62 -4.14 -6.59 -12.21
C LEU A 62 -5.17 -5.53 -11.81
N VAL A 63 -6.27 -5.93 -11.17
CA VAL A 63 -7.29 -4.98 -10.69
C VAL A 63 -6.70 -4.09 -9.60
N ALA A 64 -6.00 -4.66 -8.60
CA ALA A 64 -5.36 -3.89 -7.54
C ALA A 64 -4.30 -2.93 -8.10
N PHE A 65 -3.49 -3.37 -9.07
CA PHE A 65 -2.54 -2.51 -9.79
C PHE A 65 -3.26 -1.34 -10.47
N GLY A 66 -4.35 -1.62 -11.21
CA GLY A 66 -5.14 -0.58 -11.86
C GLY A 66 -5.70 0.46 -10.88
N ILE A 67 -6.18 0.01 -9.72
CA ILE A 67 -6.69 0.90 -8.67
C ILE A 67 -5.57 1.77 -8.11
N LEU A 68 -4.45 1.18 -7.67
CA LEU A 68 -3.33 1.94 -7.10
C LEU A 68 -2.69 2.88 -8.12
N ALA A 69 -2.55 2.45 -9.38
CA ALA A 69 -2.07 3.28 -10.46
C ALA A 69 -3.02 4.46 -10.73
N ALA A 70 -4.34 4.25 -10.70
CA ALA A 70 -5.33 5.32 -10.85
C ALA A 70 -5.23 6.34 -9.69
N PHE A 71 -5.08 5.91 -8.46
CA PHE A 71 -4.86 6.79 -7.31
C PHE A 71 -3.55 7.57 -7.44
N TRP A 72 -2.48 6.93 -7.89
CA TRP A 72 -1.19 7.58 -8.12
C TRP A 72 -1.25 8.59 -9.28
N LEU A 73 -1.93 8.26 -10.40
CA LEU A 73 -2.02 9.13 -11.56
C LEU A 73 -2.97 10.32 -11.34
N PHE A 74 -4.14 10.06 -10.83
CA PHE A 74 -5.26 10.99 -10.82
C PHE A 74 -5.62 11.52 -9.44
N GLY A 75 -5.12 10.92 -8.36
CA GLY A 75 -5.52 11.26 -7.00
C GLY A 75 -5.32 12.73 -6.66
N GLY A 76 -4.16 13.32 -7.01
CA GLY A 76 -3.91 14.74 -6.80
C GLY A 76 -4.87 15.65 -7.58
N SER A 77 -5.19 15.28 -8.84
CA SER A 77 -6.17 16.03 -9.65
C SER A 77 -7.58 15.96 -9.08
N VAL A 78 -7.97 14.80 -8.56
CA VAL A 78 -9.28 14.63 -7.89
C VAL A 78 -9.37 15.51 -6.65
N LEU A 79 -8.32 15.52 -5.81
CA LEU A 79 -8.28 16.41 -4.63
C LEU A 79 -8.39 17.89 -5.02
N ALA A 80 -7.67 18.30 -6.07
CA ALA A 80 -7.70 19.66 -6.57
C ALA A 80 -9.11 20.07 -7.05
N ILE A 81 -9.81 19.20 -7.79
CA ILE A 81 -11.19 19.43 -8.24
C ILE A 81 -12.16 19.56 -7.06
N MET A 82 -11.93 18.77 -6.00
CA MET A 82 -12.74 18.83 -4.78
C MET A 82 -12.37 20.01 -3.86
N GLY A 83 -11.34 20.79 -4.19
CA GLY A 83 -10.84 21.88 -3.35
C GLY A 83 -10.14 21.39 -2.07
N ILE A 84 -9.69 20.13 -2.03
CA ILE A 84 -8.99 19.56 -0.88
C ILE A 84 -7.48 19.80 -1.05
N SER A 85 -6.87 20.47 -0.05
CA SER A 85 -5.42 20.68 -0.07
C SER A 85 -4.67 19.37 0.19
N MET A 86 -3.46 19.23 -0.37
CA MET A 86 -2.59 18.09 -0.12
C MET A 86 -2.21 17.99 1.36
N SER A 87 -1.99 19.11 2.03
CA SER A 87 -1.73 19.14 3.48
C SER A 87 -2.88 18.54 4.30
N SER A 88 -4.14 18.87 3.97
CA SER A 88 -5.31 18.25 4.61
C SER A 88 -5.37 16.75 4.31
N PHE A 89 -5.04 16.35 3.07
CA PHE A 89 -5.00 14.93 2.71
C PHE A 89 -3.89 14.17 3.45
N LYS A 90 -2.71 14.76 3.64
CA LYS A 90 -1.62 14.18 4.46
C LYS A 90 -2.08 13.92 5.90
N ILE A 91 -2.82 14.85 6.49
CA ILE A 91 -3.34 14.70 7.85
C ILE A 91 -4.31 13.52 7.93
N ILE A 92 -5.35 13.50 7.11
CA ILE A 92 -6.36 12.43 7.16
C ILE A 92 -5.78 11.07 6.72
N GLY A 93 -4.91 11.07 5.72
CA GLY A 93 -4.19 9.89 5.27
C GLY A 93 -3.32 9.29 6.36
N GLY A 94 -2.54 10.13 7.05
CA GLY A 94 -1.76 9.73 8.22
C GLY A 94 -2.64 9.17 9.34
N LEU A 95 -3.79 9.77 9.63
CA LEU A 95 -4.75 9.23 10.61
C LEU A 95 -5.29 7.85 10.21
N PHE A 96 -5.59 7.62 8.93
CA PHE A 96 -5.97 6.29 8.46
C PHE A 96 -4.86 5.27 8.62
N LEU A 97 -3.61 5.66 8.31
CA LEU A 97 -2.45 4.79 8.50
C LEU A 97 -2.19 4.51 9.99
N ILE A 98 -2.39 5.47 10.89
CA ILE A 98 -2.35 5.27 12.34
C ILE A 98 -3.40 4.24 12.76
N ALA A 99 -4.64 4.37 12.28
CA ALA A 99 -5.70 3.42 12.60
C ALA A 99 -5.35 1.99 12.13
N ILE A 100 -4.70 1.84 10.96
CA ILE A 100 -4.21 0.56 10.47
C ILE A 100 -3.07 0.03 11.35
N ALA A 101 -2.14 0.89 11.73
CA ALA A 101 -1.02 0.55 12.62
C ALA A 101 -1.53 0.01 13.97
N PHE A 102 -2.51 0.67 14.58
CA PHE A 102 -3.16 0.18 15.80
C PHE A 102 -3.82 -1.18 15.61
N GLN A 103 -4.56 -1.39 14.51
CA GLN A 103 -5.19 -2.67 14.21
C GLN A 103 -4.16 -3.79 14.03
N MET A 104 -2.97 -3.49 13.48
CA MET A 104 -1.87 -4.47 13.36
C MET A 104 -1.30 -4.84 14.72
N VAL A 105 -1.03 -3.86 15.58
CA VAL A 105 -0.48 -4.07 16.92
C VAL A 105 -1.46 -4.82 17.82
N LEU A 106 -2.75 -4.51 17.71
CA LEU A 106 -3.83 -5.13 18.50
C LEU A 106 -4.39 -6.42 17.88
N GLU A 107 -3.79 -6.93 16.81
CA GLU A 107 -4.19 -8.16 16.09
C GLU A 107 -5.57 -8.10 15.40
N GLN A 108 -6.27 -6.98 15.46
CA GLN A 108 -7.62 -6.82 14.91
C GLN A 108 -7.64 -6.81 13.37
N ARG A 109 -6.50 -6.49 12.72
CA ARG A 109 -6.41 -6.42 11.25
C ARG A 109 -6.57 -7.80 10.61
N GLN A 110 -5.95 -8.82 11.20
CA GLN A 110 -6.06 -10.19 10.71
C GLN A 110 -7.48 -10.72 10.84
N GLU A 111 -8.14 -10.50 11.98
CA GLU A 111 -9.53 -10.87 12.18
C GLU A 111 -10.47 -10.17 11.18
N ARG A 112 -10.31 -8.87 10.97
CA ARG A 112 -11.11 -8.13 9.98
C ARG A 112 -10.95 -8.67 8.56
N ARG A 113 -9.71 -8.96 8.16
CA ARG A 113 -9.43 -9.51 6.83
C ARG A 113 -10.03 -10.91 6.67
N GLN A 114 -9.94 -11.75 7.70
CA GLN A 114 -10.54 -13.07 7.69
C GLN A 114 -12.06 -12.98 7.61
N ASN A 115 -12.70 -12.15 8.41
CA ASN A 115 -14.16 -11.95 8.37
C ASN A 115 -14.61 -11.44 7.00
N THR A 116 -13.85 -10.53 6.36
CA THR A 116 -14.14 -10.07 4.99
C THR A 116 -14.03 -11.21 3.97
N ALA A 117 -13.05 -12.09 4.14
CA ALA A 117 -12.87 -13.26 3.30
C ALA A 117 -14.03 -14.26 3.49
N ASP A 118 -14.43 -14.53 4.73
CA ASP A 118 -15.47 -15.49 5.04
C ASP A 118 -16.85 -15.09 4.47
N VAL A 119 -17.16 -13.78 4.49
CA VAL A 119 -18.39 -13.24 3.86
C VAL A 119 -18.40 -13.42 2.34
N ALA A 120 -17.25 -13.45 1.69
CA ALA A 120 -17.15 -13.54 0.24
C ALA A 120 -17.21 -14.97 -0.31
N LEU A 121 -17.19 -15.99 0.54
CA LEU A 121 -17.25 -17.40 0.12
C LEU A 121 -18.63 -17.81 -0.46
N ASP A 122 -19.64 -16.97 -0.31
CA ASP A 122 -20.99 -17.21 -0.87
C ASP A 122 -21.11 -16.83 -2.37
N ASP A 123 -20.08 -16.23 -2.97
CA ASP A 123 -20.09 -15.79 -4.38
C ASP A 123 -19.39 -16.83 -5.29
N GLU A 124 -20.16 -17.42 -6.22
CA GLU A 124 -19.73 -18.60 -7.00
C GLU A 124 -18.72 -18.30 -8.14
N SER A 125 -18.45 -17.03 -8.48
CA SER A 125 -17.60 -16.72 -9.64
C SER A 125 -16.15 -16.43 -9.28
N LEU A 126 -15.18 -17.03 -10.01
CA LEU A 126 -13.74 -16.76 -9.85
C LEU A 126 -13.40 -15.29 -10.09
N GLN A 127 -14.18 -14.60 -10.91
CA GLN A 127 -13.95 -13.20 -11.23
C GLN A 127 -14.41 -12.31 -10.09
N SER A 128 -15.58 -12.58 -9.50
CA SER A 128 -16.06 -11.92 -8.28
C SER A 128 -15.05 -12.07 -7.16
N LEU A 129 -14.58 -13.28 -6.89
CA LEU A 129 -13.58 -13.57 -5.86
C LEU A 129 -12.27 -12.78 -6.07
N ALA A 130 -11.83 -12.64 -7.31
CA ALA A 130 -10.62 -11.87 -7.62
C ALA A 130 -10.77 -10.37 -7.36
N ILE A 131 -11.94 -9.79 -7.68
CA ILE A 131 -12.23 -8.37 -7.48
C ILE A 131 -12.54 -8.09 -6.02
N PHE A 132 -13.46 -8.83 -5.45
CA PHE A 132 -13.85 -8.74 -4.04
C PHE A 132 -13.82 -10.14 -3.41
N PRO A 133 -13.11 -10.32 -2.30
CA PRO A 133 -12.43 -9.30 -1.50
C PRO A 133 -10.94 -9.12 -1.85
N ILE A 134 -10.35 -9.88 -2.78
CA ILE A 134 -8.90 -9.99 -2.91
C ILE A 134 -8.29 -8.68 -3.44
N ALA A 135 -8.73 -8.18 -4.61
CA ALA A 135 -8.21 -6.91 -5.12
C ALA A 135 -8.62 -5.76 -4.20
N THR A 136 -9.89 -5.70 -3.83
CA THR A 136 -10.45 -4.66 -2.95
C THR A 136 -11.35 -5.34 -1.92
N PRO A 137 -11.12 -5.17 -0.62
CA PRO A 137 -10.18 -4.24 0.02
C PRO A 137 -8.82 -4.86 0.45
N LEU A 138 -8.51 -6.15 0.14
CA LEU A 138 -7.35 -6.81 0.75
C LEU A 138 -6.01 -6.28 0.22
N ILE A 139 -5.85 -6.07 -1.09
CA ILE A 139 -4.62 -5.52 -1.70
C ILE A 139 -4.74 -4.00 -1.80
N ALA A 140 -5.69 -3.52 -2.61
CA ALA A 140 -5.96 -2.11 -2.78
C ALA A 140 -7.00 -1.63 -1.75
N GLY A 141 -6.67 -1.72 -0.48
CA GLY A 141 -7.47 -1.18 0.62
C GLY A 141 -7.25 0.33 0.80
N PRO A 142 -8.05 0.99 1.67
CA PRO A 142 -7.96 2.43 1.90
C PRO A 142 -6.54 2.91 2.26
N GLY A 143 -5.81 2.14 3.07
CA GLY A 143 -4.43 2.46 3.42
C GLY A 143 -3.46 2.41 2.24
N ALA A 144 -3.61 1.41 1.35
CA ALA A 144 -2.77 1.29 0.15
C ALA A 144 -3.09 2.39 -0.87
N MET A 145 -4.38 2.75 -1.03
CA MET A 145 -4.80 3.87 -1.87
C MET A 145 -4.26 5.21 -1.34
N THR A 146 -4.35 5.44 -0.04
CA THR A 146 -3.76 6.61 0.62
C THR A 146 -2.25 6.66 0.41
N ALA A 147 -1.55 5.55 0.62
CA ALA A 147 -0.10 5.45 0.41
C ALA A 147 0.26 5.75 -1.05
N ALA A 148 -0.47 5.21 -2.03
CA ALA A 148 -0.22 5.48 -3.45
C ALA A 148 -0.35 6.96 -3.79
N LEU A 149 -1.32 7.67 -3.21
CA LEU A 149 -1.51 9.10 -3.40
C LEU A 149 -0.42 9.93 -2.71
N LEU A 150 -0.02 9.56 -1.49
CA LEU A 150 1.09 10.22 -0.78
C LEU A 150 2.42 10.06 -1.52
N ILE A 151 2.67 8.90 -2.13
CA ILE A 151 3.82 8.67 -2.99
C ILE A 151 3.75 9.56 -4.25
N ALA A 152 2.56 9.68 -4.85
CA ALA A 152 2.35 10.51 -6.02
C ALA A 152 2.63 12.01 -5.77
N GLU A 153 2.47 12.47 -4.54
CA GLU A 153 2.78 13.86 -4.18
C GLU A 153 4.27 14.19 -4.30
N GLN A 154 5.13 13.21 -4.02
CA GLN A 154 6.59 13.34 -4.16
C GLN A 154 7.05 13.26 -5.63
N ARG A 155 6.11 13.15 -6.57
CA ARG A 155 6.39 13.00 -8.00
C ARG A 155 6.99 14.26 -8.58
N SER A 156 8.15 14.13 -9.21
CA SER A 156 8.81 15.17 -10.00
C SER A 156 8.29 15.22 -11.44
N SER A 157 8.62 16.30 -12.14
CA SER A 157 8.39 16.42 -13.58
C SER A 157 9.45 15.70 -14.42
N ASP A 158 10.54 15.21 -13.82
CA ASP A 158 11.56 14.42 -14.51
C ASP A 158 11.02 13.00 -14.78
N PRO A 159 11.06 12.53 -16.05
CA PRO A 159 10.58 11.19 -16.41
C PRO A 159 11.28 10.06 -15.63
N LEU A 160 12.58 10.19 -15.34
CA LEU A 160 13.31 9.16 -14.60
C LEU A 160 12.85 9.10 -13.14
N GLU A 161 12.72 10.24 -12.49
CA GLU A 161 12.22 10.35 -11.12
C GLU A 161 10.77 9.84 -11.03
N MET A 162 9.95 10.13 -12.02
CA MET A 162 8.57 9.64 -12.12
C MET A 162 8.49 8.11 -12.19
N ILE A 163 9.37 7.47 -12.98
CA ILE A 163 9.47 6.01 -13.07
C ILE A 163 9.90 5.41 -11.73
N ILE A 164 10.91 6.00 -11.08
CA ILE A 164 11.41 5.54 -9.78
C ILE A 164 10.32 5.67 -8.72
N ASN A 165 9.59 6.78 -8.70
CA ASN A 165 8.48 7.01 -7.78
C ASN A 165 7.30 6.02 -7.98
N PHE A 166 7.08 5.53 -9.21
CA PHE A 166 6.05 4.53 -9.51
C PHE A 166 6.47 3.08 -9.20
N THR A 167 7.77 2.80 -9.21
CA THR A 167 8.35 1.46 -9.02
C THR A 167 7.87 0.75 -7.75
N PRO A 168 7.70 1.42 -6.57
CA PRO A 168 7.15 0.80 -5.37
C PRO A 168 5.79 0.12 -5.58
N ILE A 169 4.90 0.71 -6.37
CA ILE A 169 3.58 0.12 -6.67
C ILE A 169 3.74 -1.19 -7.44
N ILE A 170 4.57 -1.20 -8.49
CA ILE A 170 4.85 -2.41 -9.27
C ILE A 170 5.43 -3.50 -8.39
N LEU A 171 6.43 -3.15 -7.58
CA LEU A 171 7.13 -4.10 -6.70
C LEU A 171 6.18 -4.73 -5.69
N ILE A 172 5.34 -3.94 -5.03
CA ILE A 172 4.42 -4.45 -4.00
C ILE A 172 3.32 -5.30 -4.60
N ILE A 173 2.77 -4.95 -5.76
CA ILE A 173 1.82 -5.80 -6.47
C ILE A 173 2.46 -7.12 -6.90
N ALA A 174 3.70 -7.09 -7.39
CA ALA A 174 4.45 -8.32 -7.71
C ALA A 174 4.69 -9.20 -6.47
N LEU A 175 5.02 -8.59 -5.33
CA LEU A 175 5.16 -9.30 -4.05
C LEU A 175 3.84 -9.88 -3.55
N ALA A 176 2.73 -9.16 -3.70
CA ALA A 176 1.39 -9.66 -3.36
C ALA A 176 1.00 -10.86 -4.26
N ALA A 177 1.26 -10.75 -5.57
CA ALA A 177 1.04 -11.85 -6.51
C ALA A 177 1.91 -13.08 -6.17
N LEU A 178 3.18 -12.85 -5.82
CA LEU A 178 4.10 -13.90 -5.38
C LEU A 178 3.63 -14.57 -4.08
N ALA A 179 3.19 -13.79 -3.10
CA ALA A 179 2.64 -14.28 -1.85
C ALA A 179 1.41 -15.18 -2.08
N MET A 180 0.49 -14.75 -2.94
CA MET A 180 -0.68 -15.53 -3.33
C MET A 180 -0.30 -16.80 -4.11
N TRP A 181 0.66 -16.73 -5.02
CA TRP A 181 1.17 -17.89 -5.74
C TRP A 181 1.81 -18.93 -4.81
N LEU A 182 2.54 -18.47 -3.81
CA LEU A 182 3.18 -19.33 -2.82
C LEU A 182 2.22 -19.85 -1.75
N SER A 183 1.02 -19.28 -1.64
CA SER A 183 0.08 -19.54 -0.54
C SER A 183 -0.24 -21.03 -0.34
N ALA A 184 -0.46 -21.79 -1.41
CA ALA A 184 -0.79 -23.21 -1.34
C ALA A 184 0.27 -24.06 -0.60
N ASN A 185 1.54 -23.66 -0.69
CA ASN A 185 2.67 -24.36 -0.06
C ASN A 185 3.08 -23.71 1.27
N LEU A 186 3.02 -22.37 1.35
CA LEU A 186 3.47 -21.60 2.51
C LEU A 186 2.45 -21.54 3.63
N ALA A 187 1.15 -21.51 3.32
CA ALA A 187 0.10 -21.43 4.34
C ALA A 187 0.20 -22.51 5.41
N LYS A 188 0.68 -23.71 5.02
CA LYS A 188 0.89 -24.84 5.96
C LYS A 188 2.21 -24.75 6.75
N ARG A 189 3.15 -23.92 6.32
CA ARG A 189 4.51 -23.82 6.90
C ARG A 189 4.72 -22.55 7.71
N VAL A 190 3.96 -21.50 7.40
CA VAL A 190 4.07 -20.21 8.11
C VAL A 190 3.22 -20.28 9.37
N SER A 191 3.87 -20.19 10.53
CA SER A 191 3.16 -20.15 11.81
C SER A 191 2.33 -18.87 11.92
N PRO A 192 1.06 -18.95 12.34
CA PRO A 192 0.25 -17.77 12.62
C PRO A 192 0.94 -16.80 13.60
N THR A 193 1.62 -17.33 14.59
CA THR A 193 2.37 -16.54 15.58
C THR A 193 3.47 -15.69 14.93
N ILE A 194 4.19 -16.23 13.94
CA ILE A 194 5.24 -15.48 13.23
C ILE A 194 4.62 -14.33 12.44
N ILE A 195 3.49 -14.57 11.77
CA ILE A 195 2.75 -13.51 11.04
C ILE A 195 2.37 -12.38 12.00
N VAL A 196 1.79 -12.73 13.15
CA VAL A 196 1.38 -11.74 14.16
C VAL A 196 2.57 -10.92 14.67
N VAL A 197 3.70 -11.56 14.98
CA VAL A 197 4.91 -10.85 15.46
C VAL A 197 5.43 -9.88 14.39
N ILE A 198 5.51 -10.31 13.14
CA ILE A 198 5.96 -9.48 12.03
C ILE A 198 4.99 -8.30 11.84
N GLN A 199 3.67 -8.55 11.88
CA GLN A 199 2.67 -7.50 11.77
C GLN A 199 2.76 -6.46 12.89
N LYS A 200 3.02 -6.88 14.13
CA LYS A 200 3.23 -5.94 15.23
C LYS A 200 4.43 -5.02 15.01
N ILE A 201 5.55 -5.57 14.54
CA ILE A 201 6.75 -4.79 14.23
C ILE A 201 6.44 -3.78 13.11
N PHE A 202 5.85 -4.24 12.01
CA PHE A 202 5.47 -3.35 10.90
C PHE A 202 4.37 -2.35 11.30
N GLY A 203 3.46 -2.72 12.19
CA GLY A 203 2.45 -1.82 12.72
C GLY A 203 3.08 -0.64 13.47
N ILE A 204 4.11 -0.89 14.31
CA ILE A 204 4.84 0.17 15.01
C ILE A 204 5.55 1.10 14.01
N LEU A 205 6.24 0.53 13.00
CA LEU A 205 6.91 1.32 11.98
C LEU A 205 5.93 2.16 11.15
N LEU A 206 4.81 1.56 10.75
CA LEU A 206 3.73 2.28 10.05
C LEU A 206 3.17 3.42 10.90
N GLY A 207 2.97 3.18 12.19
CA GLY A 207 2.51 4.21 13.12
C GLY A 207 3.45 5.41 13.19
N ALA A 208 4.77 5.16 13.22
CA ALA A 208 5.78 6.23 13.21
C ALA A 208 5.75 7.02 11.89
N LEU A 209 5.73 6.34 10.74
CA LEU A 209 5.61 6.99 9.42
C LEU A 209 4.29 7.78 9.30
N ALA A 210 3.20 7.21 9.78
CA ALA A 210 1.89 7.86 9.74
C ALA A 210 1.84 9.15 10.56
N ILE A 211 2.50 9.18 11.72
CA ILE A 211 2.65 10.41 12.51
C ILE A 211 3.46 11.45 11.75
N GLU A 212 4.52 11.06 11.03
CA GLU A 212 5.30 12.00 10.23
C GLU A 212 4.45 12.66 9.13
N PHE A 213 3.56 11.90 8.46
CA PHE A 213 2.61 12.48 7.50
C PHE A 213 1.65 13.48 8.16
N VAL A 214 1.13 13.18 9.34
CA VAL A 214 0.26 14.11 10.08
C VAL A 214 1.01 15.39 10.45
N VAL A 215 2.21 15.26 11.00
CA VAL A 215 3.05 16.40 11.39
C VAL A 215 3.44 17.25 10.19
N SER A 216 3.84 16.62 9.08
CA SER A 216 4.15 17.30 7.83
C SER A 216 2.94 18.07 7.30
N GLY A 217 1.76 17.42 7.25
CA GLY A 217 0.52 18.08 6.82
C GLY A 217 0.12 19.27 7.71
N ILE A 218 0.31 19.17 9.03
CA ILE A 218 0.07 20.28 9.95
C ILE A 218 1.06 21.42 9.69
N ARG A 219 2.35 21.14 9.58
CA ARG A 219 3.37 22.16 9.30
C ARG A 219 3.09 22.92 8.00
N GLU A 220 2.72 22.20 6.94
CA GLU A 220 2.36 22.80 5.65
C GLU A 220 1.08 23.65 5.73
N SER A 221 0.04 23.17 6.47
CA SER A 221 -1.23 23.88 6.61
C SER A 221 -1.08 25.22 7.34
N PHE A 222 -0.18 25.30 8.30
CA PHE A 222 0.01 26.50 9.12
C PHE A 222 1.21 27.35 8.72
N ASN A 223 1.87 27.05 7.60
CA ASN A 223 3.11 27.73 7.16
C ASN A 223 4.18 27.80 8.28
N LEU A 224 4.23 26.78 9.12
CA LEU A 224 5.17 26.69 10.24
C LEU A 224 6.59 26.34 9.82
N LEU A 225 6.83 26.24 8.50
CA LEU A 225 8.14 26.11 7.89
C LEU A 225 8.48 27.47 7.29
N GLY A 226 9.14 28.32 8.11
CA GLY A 226 9.80 29.52 7.64
C GLY A 226 11.11 29.21 6.93
#